data_1c4f650c74ec46acdb6443e9c5a7add6
#
_entry.id   1c4f650c74ec46acdb6443e9c5a7add6
#
_cell.length_a   1.000
_cell.length_b   1.000
_cell.length_c   1.000
_cell.angle_alpha   90.00
_cell.angle_beta   90.00
_cell.angle_gamma   90.00
#
_symmetry.space_group_name_H-M   'P 1'
#
loop_
_entity.id
_entity.type
_entity.pdbx_description
1 polymer ?
#
loop_
_entity_poly.entity_id
_entity_poly.type
_entity_poly.pdbx_seq_one_letter_code
_entity_poly.pdbx_strand_id
1 'polypeptide(L)'
;MELRHLLAVQVALAALTLASGCASGDDASESPGRPDSSSSPDGARQAVAAYVEALNSRSASRLIAVGGVEDEKWSRQEAARILAERGGQGWRIEDVRIEHDMGPDTGSARLKAMDKAGEAWQDTFTVTRDKGAWHLVVFTHQPGESGKETAATERPTS
;
A
#
# COMPACT_ATOMS: atom_id res chain seq x y z
N MET A 1 22.98 -8.33 47.24
CA MET A 1 22.08 -9.48 47.38
C MET A 1 21.34 -9.55 46.07
N GLU A 2 21.90 -10.16 45.07
CA GLU A 2 21.71 -11.51 44.53
C GLU A 2 20.26 -11.94 44.48
N LEU A 3 19.70 -12.08 43.28
CA LEU A 3 19.18 -13.37 42.85
C LEU A 3 18.96 -13.42 41.33
N ARG A 4 19.81 -14.14 40.71
CA ARG A 4 19.76 -14.78 39.41
C ARG A 4 18.57 -15.71 39.36
N HIS A 5 17.82 -15.68 38.26
CA HIS A 5 17.14 -16.89 37.76
C HIS A 5 17.35 -17.02 36.26
N LEU A 6 18.30 -17.88 35.94
CA LEU A 6 18.43 -18.66 34.71
C LEU A 6 17.36 -19.78 34.72
N LEU A 7 16.63 -19.93 33.63
CA LEU A 7 16.00 -21.19 33.22
C LEU A 7 15.84 -21.09 31.69
N ALA A 8 16.74 -21.70 30.94
CA ALA A 8 16.74 -23.08 30.48
C ALA A 8 15.69 -23.36 29.38
N VAL A 9 16.16 -23.23 28.13
CA VAL A 9 16.20 -24.21 27.04
C VAL A 9 15.17 -25.36 27.13
N GLN A 10 14.30 -25.41 26.15
CA GLN A 10 13.87 -26.72 25.59
C GLN A 10 13.70 -26.63 24.08
N VAL A 11 14.59 -27.35 23.41
CA VAL A 11 14.55 -27.78 22.02
C VAL A 11 13.64 -29.00 21.94
N ALA A 12 12.64 -28.98 21.10
CA ALA A 12 11.89 -30.16 20.70
C ALA A 12 11.99 -30.32 19.18
N LEU A 13 12.84 -31.24 18.77
CA LEU A 13 12.82 -31.86 17.44
C LEU A 13 11.69 -32.93 17.41
N ALA A 14 10.91 -32.92 16.36
CA ALA A 14 10.17 -34.11 15.87
C ALA A 14 9.90 -33.88 14.36
N ALA A 15 10.67 -34.47 13.50
CA ALA A 15 10.55 -35.80 12.85
C ALA A 15 9.48 -35.83 11.75
N LEU A 16 10.03 -35.94 10.53
CA LEU A 16 9.58 -36.45 9.23
C LEU A 16 8.38 -37.41 9.25
N THR A 17 7.47 -37.19 8.30
CA THR A 17 6.82 -38.28 7.60
C THR A 17 6.73 -37.99 6.11
N LEU A 18 7.48 -38.78 5.32
CA LEU A 18 7.37 -38.93 3.89
C LEU A 18 6.15 -39.84 3.61
N ALA A 19 5.24 -39.36 2.80
CA ALA A 19 4.26 -40.23 2.16
C ALA A 19 4.39 -40.03 0.64
N SER A 20 5.03 -41.01 0.01
CA SER A 20 5.02 -41.23 -1.44
C SER A 20 3.65 -41.73 -1.86
N GLY A 21 3.03 -41.04 -2.80
CA GLY A 21 1.83 -41.50 -3.49
C GLY A 21 1.97 -41.21 -4.97
N CYS A 22 2.48 -42.19 -5.76
CA CYS A 22 2.37 -42.18 -7.21
C CYS A 22 0.94 -42.55 -7.60
N ALA A 23 0.29 -41.71 -8.37
CA ALA A 23 -0.81 -42.11 -9.24
C ALA A 23 -0.63 -41.43 -10.58
N SER A 24 -0.38 -42.24 -11.59
CA SER A 24 -0.34 -41.90 -13.01
C SER A 24 -1.74 -41.55 -13.49
N GLY A 25 -1.85 -40.52 -14.29
CA GLY A 25 -3.08 -40.10 -14.96
C GLY A 25 -2.79 -39.01 -15.96
N ASP A 26 -2.96 -39.35 -17.20
CA ASP A 26 -2.73 -38.71 -18.48
C ASP A 26 -3.05 -37.20 -18.61
N ASP A 27 -2.24 -36.58 -19.47
CA ASP A 27 -2.54 -35.52 -20.44
C ASP A 27 -3.42 -34.33 -20.02
N ALA A 28 -2.76 -33.27 -19.63
CA ALA A 28 -3.07 -31.91 -20.14
C ALA A 28 -1.86 -31.02 -19.85
N SER A 29 -1.20 -30.55 -20.90
CA SER A 29 -0.23 -29.46 -20.85
C SER A 29 -0.92 -28.18 -20.35
N GLU A 30 -1.01 -28.03 -19.03
CA GLU A 30 -1.22 -26.74 -18.43
C GLU A 30 0.15 -26.17 -18.07
N SER A 31 0.63 -25.26 -18.94
CA SER A 31 1.64 -24.29 -18.56
C SER A 31 1.30 -23.74 -17.18
N PRO A 32 2.27 -23.66 -16.27
CA PRO A 32 2.05 -22.94 -15.03
C PRO A 32 1.67 -21.52 -15.41
N GLY A 33 0.39 -21.20 -15.30
CA GLY A 33 -0.16 -19.89 -15.57
C GLY A 33 0.66 -18.88 -14.77
N ARG A 34 1.35 -18.02 -15.51
CA ARG A 34 1.80 -16.74 -15.02
C ARG A 34 0.61 -16.21 -14.22
N PRO A 35 0.79 -15.78 -12.96
CA PRO A 35 -0.32 -15.12 -12.27
C PRO A 35 -0.72 -13.96 -13.15
N ASP A 36 -1.86 -14.07 -13.77
CA ASP A 36 -2.50 -12.97 -14.45
C ASP A 36 -2.55 -11.84 -13.45
N SER A 37 -1.81 -10.77 -13.73
CA SER A 37 -1.93 -9.50 -13.04
C SER A 37 -3.26 -8.89 -13.47
N SER A 38 -4.30 -9.69 -13.25
CA SER A 38 -5.68 -9.35 -13.53
C SER A 38 -6.03 -8.12 -12.72
N SER A 39 -6.71 -7.22 -13.34
CA SER A 39 -7.48 -6.09 -12.84
C SER A 39 -8.34 -6.45 -11.62
N SER A 40 -7.73 -7.03 -10.60
CA SER A 40 -8.39 -7.52 -9.41
C SER A 40 -8.63 -6.37 -8.44
N PRO A 41 -9.84 -6.19 -7.91
CA PRO A 41 -10.12 -5.29 -6.80
C PRO A 41 -9.18 -5.52 -5.60
N ASP A 42 -8.59 -6.71 -5.54
CA ASP A 42 -7.64 -7.11 -4.51
C ASP A 42 -6.33 -6.30 -4.55
N GLY A 43 -5.82 -5.92 -5.72
CA GLY A 43 -4.61 -5.12 -5.83
C GLY A 43 -4.77 -3.70 -5.26
N ALA A 44 -5.88 -3.03 -5.55
CA ALA A 44 -6.20 -1.74 -4.97
C ALA A 44 -6.39 -1.84 -3.44
N ARG A 45 -7.04 -2.90 -2.97
CA ARG A 45 -7.20 -3.18 -1.53
C ARG A 45 -5.88 -3.44 -0.84
N GLN A 46 -4.96 -4.17 -1.50
CA GLN A 46 -3.60 -4.39 -1.00
C GLN A 46 -2.81 -3.09 -0.90
N ALA A 47 -2.95 -2.16 -1.86
CA ALA A 47 -2.31 -0.85 -1.80
C ALA A 47 -2.81 -0.03 -0.59
N VAL A 48 -4.12 -0.07 -0.28
CA VAL A 48 -4.66 0.56 0.94
C VAL A 48 -4.09 -0.08 2.20
N ALA A 49 -3.98 -1.40 2.25
CA ALA A 49 -3.40 -2.11 3.39
C ALA A 49 -1.91 -1.74 3.59
N ALA A 50 -1.15 -1.68 2.48
CA ALA A 50 0.26 -1.27 2.51
C ALA A 50 0.43 0.19 2.98
N TYR A 51 -0.49 1.08 2.62
CA TYR A 51 -0.51 2.46 3.11
C TYR A 51 -0.68 2.51 4.64
N VAL A 52 -1.67 1.81 5.18
CA VAL A 52 -1.91 1.76 6.62
C VAL A 52 -0.71 1.14 7.36
N GLU A 53 -0.08 0.11 6.79
CA GLU A 53 1.14 -0.48 7.35
C GLU A 53 2.32 0.51 7.34
N ALA A 54 2.48 1.28 6.25
CA ALA A 54 3.51 2.32 6.16
C ALA A 54 3.30 3.41 7.22
N LEU A 55 2.05 3.82 7.50
CA LEU A 55 1.71 4.73 8.59
C LEU A 55 2.08 4.12 9.95
N ASN A 56 1.68 2.89 10.21
CA ASN A 56 1.91 2.22 11.48
C ASN A 56 3.40 2.02 11.78
N SER A 57 4.18 1.67 10.75
CA SER A 57 5.63 1.50 10.85
C SER A 57 6.41 2.82 10.74
N ARG A 58 5.74 3.95 10.52
CA ARG A 58 6.34 5.28 10.29
C ARG A 58 7.39 5.27 9.18
N SER A 59 7.15 4.52 8.11
CA SER A 59 8.10 4.32 7.02
C SER A 59 7.84 5.25 5.85
N ALA A 60 8.66 6.30 5.68
CA ALA A 60 8.57 7.22 4.56
C ALA A 60 8.81 6.52 3.21
N SER A 61 9.76 5.59 3.15
CA SER A 61 10.06 4.84 1.92
C SER A 61 8.90 3.95 1.47
N ARG A 62 8.20 3.32 2.41
CA ARG A 62 6.98 2.55 2.08
C ARG A 62 5.84 3.44 1.61
N LEU A 63 5.66 4.61 2.22
CA LEU A 63 4.66 5.59 1.75
C LEU A 63 4.93 6.03 0.32
N ILE A 64 6.19 6.36 0.00
CA ILE A 64 6.64 6.75 -1.35
C ILE A 64 6.35 5.63 -2.35
N ALA A 65 6.70 4.38 -2.01
CA ALA A 65 6.44 3.23 -2.85
C ALA A 65 4.94 3.00 -3.10
N VAL A 66 4.10 3.10 -2.06
CA VAL A 66 2.64 2.97 -2.18
C VAL A 66 2.04 4.11 -3.00
N GLY A 67 2.59 5.31 -2.88
CA GLY A 67 2.18 6.47 -3.67
C GLY A 67 2.60 6.42 -5.14
N GLY A 68 3.48 5.47 -5.52
CA GLY A 68 3.95 5.32 -6.90
C GLY A 68 4.77 6.51 -7.40
N VAL A 69 5.39 7.26 -6.51
CA VAL A 69 6.20 8.44 -6.85
C VAL A 69 7.70 8.15 -6.66
N GLU A 70 8.54 8.92 -7.34
CA GLU A 70 9.99 8.79 -7.18
C GLU A 70 10.45 9.24 -5.79
N ASP A 71 11.51 8.59 -5.27
CA ASP A 71 12.09 8.92 -3.96
C ASP A 71 12.99 10.15 -4.06
N GLU A 72 12.37 11.32 -4.10
CA GLU A 72 12.99 12.62 -4.20
C GLU A 72 12.84 13.45 -2.91
N LYS A 73 13.43 14.63 -2.89
CA LYS A 73 13.35 15.53 -1.75
C LYS A 73 11.91 15.91 -1.40
N TRP A 74 11.10 16.23 -2.42
CA TRP A 74 9.72 16.66 -2.23
C TRP A 74 8.84 15.52 -1.69
N SER A 75 8.97 14.31 -2.26
CA SER A 75 8.19 13.14 -1.83
C SER A 75 8.55 12.72 -0.40
N ARG A 76 9.83 12.82 -0.01
CA ARG A 76 10.27 12.59 1.37
C ARG A 76 9.69 13.62 2.35
N GLN A 77 9.63 14.90 1.95
CA GLN A 77 9.04 15.96 2.77
C GLN A 77 7.54 15.72 2.97
N GLU A 78 6.83 15.37 1.91
CA GLU A 78 5.39 15.09 1.97
C GLU A 78 5.12 13.81 2.78
N ALA A 79 5.91 12.75 2.59
CA ALA A 79 5.82 11.54 3.41
C ALA A 79 6.05 11.85 4.90
N ALA A 80 7.03 12.71 5.21
CA ALA A 80 7.29 13.12 6.60
C ALA A 80 6.09 13.89 7.19
N ARG A 81 5.43 14.73 6.40
CA ARG A 81 4.22 15.45 6.81
C ARG A 81 3.07 14.48 7.11
N ILE A 82 2.80 13.55 6.20
CA ILE A 82 1.76 12.51 6.39
C ILE A 82 2.05 11.68 7.66
N LEU A 83 3.32 11.31 7.88
CA LEU A 83 3.72 10.54 9.07
C LEU A 83 3.63 11.34 10.36
N ALA A 84 3.85 12.66 10.32
CA ALA A 84 3.66 13.52 11.48
C ALA A 84 2.20 13.58 11.91
N GLU A 85 1.28 13.62 10.95
CA GLU A 85 -0.16 13.71 11.20
C GLU A 85 -0.78 12.37 11.62
N ARG A 86 -0.39 11.25 10.97
CA ARG A 86 -1.09 9.95 11.07
C ARG A 86 -0.20 8.76 11.41
N GLY A 87 1.11 8.97 11.52
CA GLY A 87 2.07 7.89 11.73
C GLY A 87 2.09 7.33 13.15
N GLY A 88 2.20 6.00 13.29
CA GLY A 88 2.41 5.34 14.57
C GLY A 88 1.19 5.23 15.48
N GLN A 89 0.00 5.56 14.99
CA GLN A 89 -1.27 5.50 15.74
C GLN A 89 -1.72 4.06 15.99
N GLY A 90 -1.17 3.10 15.22
CA GLY A 90 -1.56 1.69 15.31
C GLY A 90 -2.93 1.42 14.71
N TRP A 91 -3.17 2.03 13.55
CA TRP A 91 -4.38 1.87 12.78
C TRP A 91 -4.70 0.41 12.48
N ARG A 92 -5.92 0.00 12.72
CA ARG A 92 -6.49 -1.28 12.30
C ARG A 92 -7.58 -1.01 11.28
N ILE A 93 -7.47 -1.62 10.12
CA ILE A 93 -8.47 -1.52 9.06
C ILE A 93 -9.73 -2.26 9.53
N GLU A 94 -10.86 -1.59 9.46
CA GLU A 94 -12.18 -2.16 9.71
C GLU A 94 -12.91 -2.50 8.41
N ASP A 95 -12.83 -1.61 7.41
CA ASP A 95 -13.45 -1.81 6.11
C ASP A 95 -12.65 -1.10 5.01
N VAL A 96 -12.61 -1.71 3.83
CA VAL A 96 -12.08 -1.09 2.60
C VAL A 96 -13.04 -1.41 1.46
N ARG A 97 -13.59 -0.38 0.85
CA ARG A 97 -14.45 -0.50 -0.34
C ARG A 97 -13.75 0.12 -1.54
N ILE A 98 -13.65 -0.65 -2.61
CA ILE A 98 -13.09 -0.19 -3.88
C ILE A 98 -14.22 -0.04 -4.89
N GLU A 99 -14.30 1.11 -5.53
CA GLU A 99 -15.24 1.43 -6.60
C GLU A 99 -14.44 1.80 -7.86
N HIS A 100 -14.65 1.08 -8.95
CA HIS A 100 -14.01 1.31 -10.25
C HIS A 100 -14.93 2.12 -11.16
N ASP A 101 -15.17 3.36 -10.78
CA ASP A 101 -16.07 4.29 -11.47
C ASP A 101 -15.39 5.09 -12.60
N MET A 102 -14.06 5.05 -12.66
CA MET A 102 -13.24 5.78 -13.64
C MET A 102 -12.47 4.85 -14.59
N GLY A 103 -12.90 3.59 -14.73
CA GLY A 103 -12.28 2.61 -15.62
C GLY A 103 -11.50 1.51 -14.90
N PRO A 104 -10.86 0.58 -15.67
CA PRO A 104 -10.24 -0.62 -15.10
C PRO A 104 -8.96 -0.33 -14.30
N ASP A 105 -8.31 0.81 -14.54
CA ASP A 105 -7.03 1.18 -13.97
C ASP A 105 -7.12 2.36 -12.98
N THR A 106 -8.34 2.84 -12.73
CA THR A 106 -8.55 3.96 -11.80
C THR A 106 -9.87 3.75 -11.06
N GLY A 107 -9.85 4.09 -9.79
CA GLY A 107 -11.04 3.98 -8.94
C GLY A 107 -10.89 4.78 -7.65
N SER A 108 -11.88 4.65 -6.79
CA SER A 108 -11.88 5.19 -5.45
C SER A 108 -11.80 4.09 -4.40
N ALA A 109 -11.04 4.33 -3.34
CA ALA A 109 -10.92 3.45 -2.18
C ALA A 109 -11.42 4.19 -0.95
N ARG A 110 -12.47 3.68 -0.32
CA ARG A 110 -12.96 4.18 0.97
C ARG A 110 -12.39 3.33 2.09
N LEU A 111 -11.64 3.95 2.97
CA LEU A 111 -11.04 3.32 4.14
C LEU A 111 -11.83 3.69 5.40
N LYS A 112 -12.10 2.68 6.23
CA LYS A 112 -12.45 2.86 7.64
C LYS A 112 -11.40 2.16 8.48
N ALA A 113 -10.84 2.88 9.42
CA ALA A 113 -9.85 2.34 10.34
C ALA A 113 -10.08 2.89 11.75
N MET A 114 -9.54 2.21 12.74
CA MET A 114 -9.58 2.59 14.14
C MET A 114 -8.18 2.55 14.73
N ASP A 115 -7.82 3.53 15.51
CA ASP A 115 -6.52 3.57 16.19
C ASP A 115 -6.51 2.75 17.50
N LYS A 116 -5.38 2.75 18.19
CA LYS A 116 -5.24 2.06 19.50
C LYS A 116 -6.08 2.68 20.62
N ALA A 117 -6.45 3.94 20.50
CA ALA A 117 -7.27 4.65 21.47
C ALA A 117 -8.78 4.43 21.22
N GLY A 118 -9.14 3.80 20.10
CA GLY A 118 -10.53 3.60 19.68
C GLY A 118 -11.08 4.78 18.87
N GLU A 119 -10.21 5.66 18.38
CA GLU A 119 -10.61 6.77 17.54
C GLU A 119 -10.77 6.31 16.08
N ALA A 120 -11.93 6.62 15.49
CA ALA A 120 -12.25 6.21 14.13
C ALA A 120 -11.67 7.21 13.12
N TRP A 121 -11.07 6.67 12.06
CA TRP A 121 -10.64 7.41 10.89
C TRP A 121 -11.33 6.88 9.64
N GLN A 122 -11.88 7.81 8.86
CA GLN A 122 -12.44 7.51 7.54
C GLN A 122 -11.78 8.42 6.50
N ASP A 123 -11.44 7.83 5.36
CA ASP A 123 -10.84 8.57 4.26
C ASP A 123 -11.23 7.96 2.91
N THR A 124 -11.08 8.74 1.84
CA THR A 124 -11.30 8.28 0.48
C THR A 124 -10.10 8.68 -0.37
N PHE A 125 -9.50 7.68 -1.01
CA PHE A 125 -8.33 7.83 -1.86
C PHE A 125 -8.68 7.53 -3.31
N THR A 126 -8.06 8.22 -4.25
CA THR A 126 -7.98 7.73 -5.62
C THR A 126 -6.93 6.62 -5.67
N VAL A 127 -7.27 5.51 -6.31
CA VAL A 127 -6.36 4.41 -6.61
C VAL A 127 -6.14 4.34 -8.12
N THR A 128 -4.89 4.20 -8.51
CA THR A 128 -4.50 4.09 -9.92
C THR A 128 -3.59 2.90 -10.12
N ARG A 129 -3.67 2.28 -11.30
CA ARG A 129 -2.75 1.21 -11.69
C ARG A 129 -1.80 1.71 -12.78
N ASP A 130 -0.51 1.68 -12.49
CA ASP A 130 0.55 1.94 -13.47
C ASP A 130 1.51 0.75 -13.54
N LYS A 131 1.87 0.33 -14.75
CA LYS A 131 2.79 -0.80 -15.01
C LYS A 131 2.42 -2.09 -14.25
N GLY A 132 1.12 -2.29 -14.02
CA GLY A 132 0.60 -3.47 -13.31
C GLY A 132 0.58 -3.37 -11.78
N ALA A 133 1.08 -2.30 -11.20
CA ALA A 133 1.03 -2.05 -9.75
C ALA A 133 -0.06 -1.02 -9.41
N TRP A 134 -0.76 -1.26 -8.30
CA TRP A 134 -1.74 -0.31 -7.75
C TRP A 134 -1.07 0.67 -6.78
N HIS A 135 -1.41 1.94 -6.91
CA HIS A 135 -0.90 3.05 -6.12
C HIS A 135 -2.05 3.87 -5.53
N LEU A 136 -1.80 4.52 -4.38
CA LEU A 136 -2.70 5.51 -3.82
C LEU A 136 -2.22 6.92 -4.15
N VAL A 137 -3.13 7.76 -4.63
CA VAL A 137 -2.84 9.19 -4.85
C VAL A 137 -2.89 9.90 -3.49
N VAL A 138 -1.79 9.87 -2.76
CA VAL A 138 -1.63 10.53 -1.45
C VAL A 138 -0.62 11.68 -1.48
N PHE A 139 0.18 11.76 -2.54
CA PHE A 139 1.16 12.83 -2.78
C PHE A 139 0.55 13.87 -3.71
N THR A 140 -0.12 14.88 -3.14
CA THR A 140 -0.87 15.90 -3.91
C THR A 140 -0.07 17.19 -4.17
N HIS A 141 1.11 17.35 -3.56
CA HIS A 141 1.93 18.55 -3.66
C HIS A 141 3.24 18.29 -4.43
N GLN A 142 3.12 17.88 -5.70
CA GLN A 142 4.30 17.71 -6.55
C GLN A 142 4.81 19.08 -7.01
N PRO A 143 6.10 19.43 -6.76
CA PRO A 143 6.67 20.66 -7.28
C PRO A 143 6.79 20.56 -8.81
N GLY A 144 6.05 21.35 -9.53
CA GLY A 144 6.16 21.43 -10.99
C GLY A 144 4.85 21.62 -11.77
N GLU A 145 3.70 21.35 -11.19
CA GLU A 145 2.42 21.59 -11.87
C GLU A 145 1.78 22.96 -11.59
N SER A 146 2.35 23.74 -10.68
CA SER A 146 1.94 25.14 -10.47
C SER A 146 2.71 26.04 -11.42
N GLY A 147 2.31 26.12 -12.70
CA GLY A 147 2.98 27.08 -13.53
C GLY A 147 2.80 26.97 -15.04
N LYS A 148 1.65 26.54 -15.52
CA LYS A 148 1.22 27.00 -16.84
C LYS A 148 0.17 28.09 -16.66
N GLU A 149 0.60 29.13 -15.96
CA GLU A 149 -0.10 30.42 -15.99
C GLU A 149 -0.06 30.91 -17.43
N THR A 150 -1.23 30.85 -18.03
CA THR A 150 -1.50 31.37 -19.37
C THR A 150 -1.07 32.83 -19.37
N ALA A 151 0.02 33.13 -20.06
CA ALA A 151 0.42 34.52 -20.34
C ALA A 151 -0.78 35.18 -21.02
N ALA A 152 -1.46 36.02 -20.27
CA ALA A 152 -2.48 36.90 -20.80
C ALA A 152 -1.81 37.77 -21.85
N THR A 153 -2.20 37.54 -23.10
CA THR A 153 -1.86 38.37 -24.24
C THR A 153 -2.32 39.80 -23.95
N GLU A 154 -1.40 40.67 -23.58
CA GLU A 154 -1.61 42.11 -23.62
C GLU A 154 -1.90 42.51 -25.06
N ARG A 155 -3.12 42.96 -25.27
CA ARG A 155 -3.57 43.55 -26.53
C ARG A 155 -3.06 44.98 -26.56
N PRO A 156 -2.22 45.40 -27.54
CA PRO A 156 -1.83 46.80 -27.66
C PRO A 156 -3.03 47.61 -28.16
N THR A 157 -3.45 48.57 -27.41
CA THR A 157 -4.37 49.64 -27.84
C THR A 157 -3.60 50.68 -28.65
N SER A 158 -4.02 50.81 -29.91
CA SER A 158 -3.65 51.95 -30.77
C SER A 158 -4.53 53.13 -30.44
#